data_2873d13dcb57c98e97acc2d87460e53f
#
_entry.id   2873d13dcb57c98e97acc2d87460e53f
#
_cell.length_a   1.000
_cell.length_b   1.000
_cell.length_c   1.000
_cell.angle_alpha   90.00
_cell.angle_beta   90.00
_cell.angle_gamma   90.00
#
_symmetry.space_group_name_H-M   'P 1'
#
loop_
_entity.id
_entity.type
_entity.pdbx_description
1 polymer ?
#
loop_
_entity_poly.entity_id
_entity_poly.type
_entity_poly.pdbx_seq_one_letter_code
_entity_poly.pdbx_strand_id
1 'polypeptide(L)'
;MDKQRTIDRLEFLLPYANTFCEELRTLHLEPQDKQLGLIEHSLNELVESNVRENDWPREMRIDPNFRSLLESFEELKDVRNLSIHQSKTLTHDEYMELLSRLYEYGQNINWLIKRAIDMLSE
;
A
#
# COMPACT_ATOMS: atom_id res chain seq x y z
N MET A 1 -10.59 -21.25 -5.74
CA MET A 1 -10.48 -20.02 -4.94
C MET A 1 -11.65 -19.89 -3.99
N ASP A 2 -11.41 -19.73 -2.72
CA ASP A 2 -12.45 -19.45 -1.74
C ASP A 2 -12.72 -17.95 -1.74
N LYS A 3 -13.85 -17.57 -2.31
CA LYS A 3 -14.26 -16.18 -2.47
C LYS A 3 -14.41 -15.46 -1.13
N GLN A 4 -15.06 -16.10 -0.15
CA GLN A 4 -15.26 -15.50 1.17
C GLN A 4 -13.94 -15.31 1.92
N ARG A 5 -13.01 -16.24 1.80
CA ARG A 5 -11.68 -16.14 2.41
C ARG A 5 -10.92 -14.94 1.84
N THR A 6 -11.03 -14.72 0.54
CA THR A 6 -10.39 -13.56 -0.11
C THR A 6 -11.01 -12.26 0.38
N ILE A 7 -12.35 -12.20 0.45
CA ILE A 7 -13.04 -11.01 0.98
C ILE A 7 -12.58 -10.71 2.39
N ASP A 8 -12.55 -11.71 3.28
CA ASP A 8 -12.14 -11.53 4.68
C ASP A 8 -10.71 -10.98 4.78
N ARG A 9 -9.82 -11.50 3.95
CA ARG A 9 -8.43 -11.05 3.90
C ARG A 9 -8.32 -9.60 3.44
N LEU A 10 -9.05 -9.24 2.38
CA LEU A 10 -9.06 -7.88 1.86
C LEU A 10 -9.68 -6.89 2.87
N GLU A 11 -10.76 -7.29 3.54
CA GLU A 11 -11.38 -6.48 4.58
C GLU A 11 -10.44 -6.28 5.78
N PHE A 12 -9.63 -7.29 6.09
CA PHE A 12 -8.60 -7.17 7.13
C PHE A 12 -7.52 -6.14 6.74
N LEU A 13 -7.14 -6.08 5.47
CA LEU A 13 -6.10 -5.18 4.99
C LEU A 13 -6.58 -3.74 4.80
N LEU A 14 -7.85 -3.54 4.54
CA LEU A 14 -8.38 -2.21 4.21
C LEU A 14 -8.09 -1.15 5.30
N PRO A 15 -8.28 -1.43 6.60
CA PRO A 15 -7.94 -0.47 7.65
C PRO A 15 -6.45 -0.07 7.63
N TYR A 16 -5.56 -1.01 7.33
CA TYR A 16 -4.12 -0.73 7.23
C TYR A 16 -3.81 0.16 6.03
N ALA A 17 -4.48 -0.05 4.89
CA ALA A 17 -4.32 0.82 3.73
C ALA A 17 -4.80 2.24 4.03
N ASN A 18 -5.92 2.38 4.72
CA ASN A 18 -6.43 3.70 5.14
C ASN A 18 -5.46 4.38 6.11
N THR A 19 -5.01 3.65 7.12
CA THR A 19 -4.07 4.17 8.13
C THR A 19 -2.76 4.59 7.48
N PHE A 20 -2.25 3.80 6.56
CA PHE A 20 -1.02 4.10 5.81
C PHE A 20 -1.13 5.46 5.10
N CYS A 21 -2.23 5.69 4.39
CA CYS A 21 -2.46 6.96 3.70
C CYS A 21 -2.56 8.13 4.66
N GLU A 22 -3.26 7.97 5.78
CA GLU A 22 -3.41 9.02 6.79
C GLU A 22 -2.09 9.37 7.45
N GLU A 23 -1.30 8.37 7.79
CA GLU A 23 0.02 8.57 8.39
C GLU A 23 0.96 9.29 7.42
N LEU A 24 0.90 8.97 6.13
CA LEU A 24 1.68 9.70 5.12
C LEU A 24 1.28 11.15 4.99
N ARG A 25 -0.02 11.46 5.12
CA ARG A 25 -0.47 12.87 5.15
C ARG A 25 0.12 13.61 6.32
N THR A 26 0.15 12.96 7.49
CA THR A 26 0.77 13.55 8.70
C THR A 26 2.23 13.85 8.47
N LEU A 27 2.97 12.93 7.84
CA LEU A 27 4.38 13.12 7.53
C LEU A 27 4.61 14.27 6.54
N HIS A 28 3.69 14.47 5.59
CA HIS A 28 3.76 15.61 4.65
C HIS A 28 3.56 16.95 5.36
N LEU A 29 2.78 16.98 6.44
CA LEU A 29 2.54 18.22 7.19
C LEU A 29 3.77 18.62 8.04
N GLU A 30 4.56 17.65 8.49
CA GLU A 30 5.73 17.90 9.33
C GLU A 30 6.95 17.13 8.78
N PRO A 31 7.39 17.43 7.55
CA PRO A 31 8.42 16.62 6.88
C PRO A 31 9.83 16.79 7.45
N GLN A 32 10.10 17.85 8.22
CA GLN A 32 11.43 18.12 8.73
C GLN A 32 11.92 17.07 9.72
N ASP A 33 11.03 16.37 10.40
CA ASP A 33 11.40 15.36 11.39
C ASP A 33 11.76 14.00 10.78
N LYS A 34 11.42 13.79 9.53
CA LYS A 34 11.69 12.56 8.79
C LYS A 34 11.30 11.29 9.56
N GLN A 35 10.11 11.30 10.18
CA GLN A 35 9.63 10.22 11.05
C GLN A 35 8.98 9.08 10.25
N LEU A 36 9.71 8.49 9.32
CA LEU A 36 9.21 7.41 8.48
C LEU A 36 8.78 6.18 9.29
N GLY A 37 9.34 6.01 10.49
CA GLY A 37 8.93 4.95 11.41
C GLY A 37 7.45 4.95 11.77
N LEU A 38 6.76 6.08 11.61
CA LEU A 38 5.33 6.18 11.88
C LEU A 38 4.51 5.22 11.01
N ILE A 39 4.93 4.96 9.78
CA ILE A 39 4.21 4.09 8.85
C ILE A 39 4.64 2.62 8.94
N GLU A 40 5.60 2.28 9.79
CA GLU A 40 6.20 0.93 9.81
C GLU A 40 5.18 -0.17 10.00
N HIS A 41 4.26 -0.03 10.95
CA HIS A 41 3.29 -1.08 11.25
C HIS A 41 2.32 -1.31 10.08
N SER A 42 1.70 -0.25 9.56
CA SER A 42 0.77 -0.37 8.43
C SER A 42 1.48 -0.86 7.18
N LEU A 43 2.69 -0.39 6.92
CA LEU A 43 3.50 -0.84 5.79
C LEU A 43 3.80 -2.33 5.89
N ASN A 44 4.21 -2.83 7.05
CA ASN A 44 4.50 -4.25 7.25
C ASN A 44 3.26 -5.12 7.02
N GLU A 45 2.10 -4.71 7.53
CA GLU A 45 0.85 -5.46 7.33
C GLU A 45 0.49 -5.55 5.84
N LEU A 46 0.65 -4.46 5.09
CA LEU A 46 0.38 -4.44 3.66
C LEU A 46 1.36 -5.31 2.88
N VAL A 47 2.65 -5.24 3.20
CA VAL A 47 3.69 -6.01 2.51
C VAL A 47 3.60 -7.50 2.81
N GLU A 48 3.26 -7.86 4.04
CA GLU A 48 3.14 -9.25 4.48
C GLU A 48 1.80 -9.88 4.08
N SER A 49 0.93 -9.12 3.41
CA SER A 49 -0.32 -9.65 2.92
C SER A 49 -0.06 -10.82 1.96
N ASN A 50 -0.82 -11.88 2.12
CA ASN A 50 -0.70 -13.07 1.27
C ASN A 50 -1.71 -13.07 0.12
N VAL A 51 -2.17 -11.89 -0.31
CA VAL A 51 -3.07 -11.77 -1.45
C VAL A 51 -2.25 -11.97 -2.72
N ARG A 52 -2.53 -13.06 -3.43
CA ARG A 52 -1.83 -13.43 -4.66
C ARG A 52 -2.60 -12.92 -5.87
N GLU A 53 -1.93 -12.85 -7.02
CA GLU A 53 -2.57 -12.42 -8.27
C GLU A 53 -3.89 -13.18 -8.54
N ASN A 54 -3.90 -14.49 -8.31
CA ASN A 54 -5.09 -15.31 -8.55
C ASN A 54 -6.24 -15.08 -7.57
N ASP A 55 -5.99 -14.41 -6.45
CA ASP A 55 -7.03 -14.08 -5.46
C ASP A 55 -7.87 -12.89 -5.89
N TRP A 56 -7.36 -12.07 -6.81
CA TRP A 56 -8.08 -10.92 -7.32
C TRP A 56 -9.18 -11.35 -8.32
N PRO A 57 -10.30 -10.61 -8.39
CA PRO A 57 -11.35 -10.93 -9.36
C PRO A 57 -10.82 -10.99 -10.80
N ARG A 58 -11.32 -11.95 -11.58
CA ARG A 58 -10.88 -12.15 -12.96
C ARG A 58 -11.05 -10.88 -13.80
N GLU A 59 -12.17 -10.17 -13.61
CA GLU A 59 -12.47 -8.95 -14.34
C GLU A 59 -11.43 -7.85 -14.11
N MET A 60 -10.84 -7.83 -12.91
CA MET A 60 -9.75 -6.92 -12.62
C MET A 60 -8.45 -7.37 -13.27
N ARG A 61 -8.17 -8.69 -13.23
CA ARG A 61 -6.90 -9.24 -13.73
C ARG A 61 -6.71 -9.05 -15.24
N ILE A 62 -7.80 -8.97 -15.99
CA ILE A 62 -7.74 -8.77 -17.46
C ILE A 62 -7.69 -7.28 -17.84
N ASP A 63 -7.90 -6.37 -16.89
CA ASP A 63 -7.80 -4.94 -17.17
C ASP A 63 -6.32 -4.58 -17.39
N PRO A 64 -6.01 -3.86 -18.48
CA PRO A 64 -4.62 -3.46 -18.75
C PRO A 64 -3.97 -2.64 -17.63
N ASN A 65 -4.78 -1.90 -16.86
CA ASN A 65 -4.27 -1.06 -15.76
C ASN A 65 -4.05 -1.85 -14.46
N PHE A 66 -4.59 -3.07 -14.36
CA PHE A 66 -4.49 -3.87 -13.14
C PHE A 66 -3.05 -4.17 -12.76
N ARG A 67 -2.22 -4.50 -13.75
CA ARG A 67 -0.82 -4.85 -13.49
C ARG A 67 -0.04 -3.66 -12.91
N SER A 68 -0.26 -2.46 -13.41
CA SER A 68 0.37 -1.25 -12.86
C SER A 68 -0.02 -1.01 -11.41
N LEU A 69 -1.31 -1.23 -11.10
CA LEU A 69 -1.80 -1.07 -9.74
C LEU A 69 -1.22 -2.14 -8.81
N LEU A 70 -1.14 -3.38 -9.31
CA LEU A 70 -0.56 -4.49 -8.55
C LEU A 70 0.92 -4.26 -8.25
N GLU A 71 1.65 -3.63 -9.15
CA GLU A 71 3.06 -3.28 -8.94
C GLU A 71 3.25 -2.38 -7.71
N SER A 72 2.21 -1.65 -7.30
CA SER A 72 2.29 -0.83 -6.08
C SER A 72 2.61 -1.66 -4.84
N PHE A 73 2.10 -2.90 -4.75
CA PHE A 73 2.45 -3.81 -3.65
C PHE A 73 3.93 -4.21 -3.70
N GLU A 74 4.46 -4.46 -4.90
CA GLU A 74 5.87 -4.82 -5.08
C GLU A 74 6.80 -3.65 -4.72
N GLU A 75 6.40 -2.43 -5.09
CA GLU A 75 7.15 -1.23 -4.74
C GLU A 75 7.20 -1.00 -3.23
N LEU A 76 6.12 -1.30 -2.52
CA LEU A 76 6.12 -1.21 -1.05
C LEU A 76 7.11 -2.20 -0.42
N LYS A 77 7.29 -3.38 -1.00
CA LYS A 77 8.29 -4.34 -0.54
C LYS A 77 9.69 -3.78 -0.67
N ASP A 78 9.97 -3.13 -1.80
CA ASP A 78 11.27 -2.50 -2.05
C ASP A 78 11.53 -1.37 -1.05
N VAL A 79 10.52 -0.55 -0.78
CA VAL A 79 10.63 0.53 0.21
C VAL A 79 10.86 -0.02 1.62
N ARG A 80 10.17 -1.12 1.99
CA ARG A 80 10.39 -1.75 3.31
C ARG A 80 11.84 -2.20 3.47
N ASN A 81 12.46 -2.67 2.39
CA ASN A 81 13.85 -3.13 2.41
C ASN A 81 14.85 -1.97 2.54
N LEU A 82 14.42 -0.75 2.20
CA LEU A 82 15.17 0.43 2.58
C LEU A 82 15.06 0.57 4.08
N SER A 83 16.19 0.49 4.78
CA SER A 83 16.19 0.67 6.23
C SER A 83 15.49 1.98 6.58
N ILE A 84 14.51 1.92 7.50
CA ILE A 84 13.83 3.14 7.99
C ILE A 84 14.86 4.13 8.54
N HIS A 85 15.98 3.62 9.08
CA HIS A 85 17.07 4.46 9.55
C HIS A 85 17.76 5.25 8.43
N GLN A 86 17.78 4.69 7.20
CA GLN A 86 18.37 5.36 6.05
C GLN A 86 17.55 6.58 5.61
N SER A 87 16.28 6.66 5.98
CA SER A 87 15.44 7.81 5.65
C SER A 87 15.98 9.11 6.23
N LYS A 88 16.69 9.03 7.35
CA LYS A 88 17.29 10.20 8.01
C LYS A 88 18.50 10.75 7.25
N THR A 89 19.09 9.96 6.36
CA THR A 89 20.22 10.39 5.54
C THR A 89 19.78 11.02 4.23
N LEU A 90 18.50 10.93 3.90
CA LEU A 90 17.95 11.54 2.69
C LEU A 90 17.94 13.06 2.80
N THR A 91 18.14 13.72 1.67
CA THR A 91 17.92 15.17 1.60
C THR A 91 16.43 15.45 1.79
N HIS A 92 16.07 16.71 2.06
CA HIS A 92 14.68 17.11 2.17
C HIS A 92 13.90 16.76 0.89
N ASP A 93 14.45 17.06 -0.28
CA ASP A 93 13.79 16.81 -1.56
C ASP A 93 13.63 15.31 -1.83
N GLU A 94 14.63 14.50 -1.52
CA GLU A 94 14.58 13.05 -1.66
C GLU A 94 13.50 12.46 -0.75
N TYR A 95 13.41 12.96 0.48
CA TYR A 95 12.41 12.51 1.45
C TYR A 95 10.99 12.87 0.99
N MET A 96 10.79 14.10 0.51
CA MET A 96 9.48 14.54 0.00
C MET A 96 9.06 13.73 -1.23
N GLU A 97 9.98 13.41 -2.12
CA GLU A 97 9.71 12.57 -3.28
C GLU A 97 9.29 11.16 -2.84
N LEU A 98 10.00 10.60 -1.86
CA LEU A 98 9.65 9.28 -1.31
C LEU A 98 8.24 9.27 -0.70
N LEU A 99 7.89 10.28 0.09
CA LEU A 99 6.55 10.40 0.68
C LEU A 99 5.47 10.46 -0.41
N SER A 100 5.71 11.23 -1.47
CA SER A 100 4.76 11.37 -2.57
C SER A 100 4.54 10.04 -3.30
N ARG A 101 5.60 9.28 -3.56
CA ARG A 101 5.50 7.96 -4.18
C ARG A 101 4.76 6.96 -3.28
N LEU A 102 5.08 6.95 -1.99
CA LEU A 102 4.41 6.08 -1.03
C LEU A 102 2.92 6.38 -0.95
N TYR A 103 2.56 7.66 -0.97
CA TYR A 103 1.16 8.08 -0.94
C TYR A 103 0.42 7.61 -2.19
N GLU A 104 1.02 7.72 -3.35
CA GLU A 104 0.45 7.22 -4.60
C GLU A 104 0.23 5.70 -4.53
N TYR A 105 1.22 4.94 -4.06
CA TYR A 105 1.09 3.50 -3.90
C TYR A 105 -0.03 3.15 -2.90
N GLY A 106 -0.09 3.87 -1.80
CA GLY A 106 -1.14 3.66 -0.78
C GLY A 106 -2.54 3.89 -1.33
N GLN A 107 -2.72 4.94 -2.13
CA GLN A 107 -4.01 5.20 -2.76
C GLN A 107 -4.38 4.13 -3.78
N ASN A 108 -3.42 3.66 -4.57
CA ASN A 108 -3.65 2.59 -5.54
C ASN A 108 -4.06 1.29 -4.85
N ILE A 109 -3.39 0.94 -3.77
CA ILE A 109 -3.68 -0.27 -2.99
C ILE A 109 -5.07 -0.15 -2.35
N ASN A 110 -5.39 1.00 -1.79
CA ASN A 110 -6.69 1.26 -1.19
C ASN A 110 -7.81 1.08 -2.23
N TRP A 111 -7.62 1.65 -3.41
CA TRP A 111 -8.58 1.52 -4.52
C TRP A 111 -8.73 0.05 -4.96
N LEU A 112 -7.63 -0.67 -5.12
CA LEU A 112 -7.65 -2.08 -5.51
C LEU A 112 -8.44 -2.92 -4.51
N ILE A 113 -8.16 -2.75 -3.22
CA ILE A 113 -8.82 -3.52 -2.17
C ILE A 113 -10.33 -3.25 -2.17
N LYS A 114 -10.74 -1.99 -2.20
CA LYS A 114 -12.15 -1.62 -2.21
C LYS A 114 -12.87 -2.17 -3.45
N ARG A 115 -12.25 -2.02 -4.60
CA ARG A 115 -12.83 -2.50 -5.86
C ARG A 115 -12.99 -4.02 -5.87
N ALA A 116 -11.97 -4.73 -5.38
CA ALA A 116 -12.01 -6.18 -5.30
C ALA A 116 -13.09 -6.68 -4.34
N ILE A 117 -13.24 -6.05 -3.18
CA ILE A 117 -14.30 -6.40 -2.23
C ILE A 117 -15.67 -6.22 -2.87
N ASP A 118 -15.90 -5.09 -3.55
CA ASP A 118 -17.17 -4.82 -4.22
C ASP A 118 -17.46 -5.88 -5.29
N MET A 119 -16.49 -6.21 -6.11
CA MET A 119 -16.65 -7.22 -7.16
C MET A 119 -16.91 -8.62 -6.62
N LEU A 120 -16.20 -9.00 -5.55
CA LEU A 120 -16.35 -10.32 -4.94
C LEU A 120 -17.65 -10.44 -4.14
N SER A 121 -18.22 -9.31 -3.71
CA SER A 121 -19.47 -9.28 -2.93
C SER A 121 -20.73 -9.30 -3.80
N GLU A 122 -20.58 -9.15 -5.10
CA GLU A 122 -21.70 -9.18 -6.06
C GLU A 122 -22.29 -10.59 -6.23
#